data_3617d3641ea8dce84393477fdc8ec6ed
#
_entry.id   3617d3641ea8dce84393477fdc8ec6ed
#
_cell.length_a   1.000
_cell.length_b   1.000
_cell.length_c   1.000
_cell.angle_alpha   90.00
_cell.angle_beta   90.00
_cell.angle_gamma   90.00
#
_symmetry.space_group_name_H-M   'P 1'
#
loop_
_entity.id
_entity.type
_entity.pdbx_description
1 polymer ?
#
loop_
_entity_poly.entity_id
_entity_poly.type
_entity_poly.pdbx_seq_one_letter_code
_entity_poly.pdbx_strand_id
1 'polypeptide(L)'
;MRAATTSPSTATASVNGNPPARTTVGGVYGHPAAAAKYWVQQSLEDTCGLASVADVVGEFTGHARTEQQIIKLAQNTPSVIRDGQIYLPTGDPGHETEKGGIDMADTVVLLDHYGIKSHMTYDKHPEEVGLSKLEEYLGADRKVIAWVNSGTILGSNDQRTSPDHLLVVTGVDTNDHTVHLNDPYADHADTKVSIDTFMTAWKIGQESIVVTAPGS
;
A
#
# COMPACT_ATOMS: atom_id res chain seq x y z
N MET A 1 -72.60 -4.01 3.42
CA MET A 1 -71.39 -4.70 2.94
C MET A 1 -70.30 -3.69 2.93
N ARG A 2 -69.33 -3.80 3.85
CA ARG A 2 -68.12 -2.95 3.93
C ARG A 2 -66.95 -3.81 3.53
N ALA A 3 -66.23 -3.42 2.51
CA ALA A 3 -65.00 -4.03 2.04
C ALA A 3 -63.83 -3.56 2.93
N ALA A 4 -63.09 -4.52 3.48
CA ALA A 4 -61.86 -4.26 4.22
C ALA A 4 -60.71 -4.18 3.25
N THR A 5 -59.97 -3.05 3.27
CA THR A 5 -58.73 -2.81 2.54
C THR A 5 -57.59 -3.25 3.46
N THR A 6 -56.86 -4.28 3.06
CA THR A 6 -55.59 -4.72 3.67
C THR A 6 -54.46 -3.98 3.03
N SER A 7 -53.72 -3.19 3.83
CA SER A 7 -52.44 -2.56 3.43
C SER A 7 -51.30 -3.59 3.48
N PRO A 8 -50.37 -3.58 2.53
CA PRO A 8 -49.18 -4.43 2.63
C PRO A 8 -48.15 -3.85 3.59
N SER A 9 -47.72 -4.67 4.51
CA SER A 9 -46.59 -4.40 5.43
C SER A 9 -45.30 -4.47 4.66
N THR A 10 -44.58 -3.34 4.57
CA THR A 10 -43.22 -3.28 4.05
C THR A 10 -42.25 -3.86 5.10
N ALA A 11 -41.77 -5.04 4.87
CA ALA A 11 -40.67 -5.62 5.62
C ALA A 11 -39.38 -4.93 5.24
N THR A 12 -38.81 -4.13 6.15
CA THR A 12 -37.45 -3.58 6.06
C THR A 12 -36.46 -4.73 6.24
N ALA A 13 -35.78 -5.11 5.17
CA ALA A 13 -34.64 -6.06 5.26
C ALA A 13 -33.49 -5.36 5.98
N SER A 14 -33.18 -5.78 7.20
CA SER A 14 -31.92 -5.46 7.88
C SER A 14 -30.78 -6.11 7.11
N VAL A 15 -29.96 -5.29 6.45
CA VAL A 15 -28.68 -5.74 5.88
C VAL A 15 -27.70 -5.88 7.07
N ASN A 16 -27.65 -7.06 7.66
CA ASN A 16 -26.57 -7.45 8.56
C ASN A 16 -25.33 -7.70 7.70
N GLY A 17 -24.60 -6.62 7.40
CA GLY A 17 -23.25 -6.71 6.82
C GLY A 17 -22.29 -7.21 7.90
N ASN A 18 -22.13 -8.53 8.03
CA ASN A 18 -20.96 -9.07 8.69
C ASN A 18 -19.72 -8.58 7.91
N PRO A 19 -18.70 -8.06 8.60
CA PRO A 19 -17.43 -7.75 7.93
C PRO A 19 -16.92 -9.03 7.25
N PRO A 20 -16.27 -8.93 6.08
CA PRO A 20 -15.72 -10.11 5.42
C PRO A 20 -14.80 -10.87 6.38
N ALA A 21 -14.98 -12.17 6.44
CA ALA A 21 -14.18 -13.03 7.31
C ALA A 21 -12.69 -12.86 6.93
N ARG A 22 -11.85 -12.61 7.95
CA ARG A 22 -10.39 -12.57 7.77
C ARG A 22 -9.93 -13.91 7.21
N THR A 23 -9.35 -13.89 6.01
CA THR A 23 -8.88 -15.12 5.36
C THR A 23 -7.39 -15.28 5.63
N THR A 24 -7.03 -16.36 6.34
CA THR A 24 -5.64 -16.79 6.52
C THR A 24 -5.40 -18.11 5.81
N VAL A 25 -4.22 -18.28 5.26
CA VAL A 25 -3.73 -19.58 4.78
C VAL A 25 -2.49 -19.93 5.60
N GLY A 26 -2.61 -20.93 6.47
CA GLY A 26 -1.50 -21.36 7.32
C GLY A 26 -1.03 -20.32 8.35
N GLY A 27 -1.90 -19.38 8.79
CA GLY A 27 -1.56 -18.31 9.74
C GLY A 27 -1.04 -17.02 9.07
N VAL A 28 -0.96 -16.99 7.75
CA VAL A 28 -0.53 -15.83 6.98
C VAL A 28 -1.74 -15.07 6.44
N TYR A 29 -1.82 -13.78 6.73
CA TYR A 29 -2.71 -12.84 6.05
C TYR A 29 -2.00 -12.32 4.79
N GLY A 30 -2.67 -12.31 3.63
CA GLY A 30 -2.07 -11.95 2.36
C GLY A 30 -1.44 -13.14 1.62
N HIS A 31 -0.75 -12.84 0.52
CA HIS A 31 -0.23 -13.84 -0.41
C HIS A 31 1.23 -13.58 -0.80
N PRO A 32 2.21 -13.56 0.14
CA PRO A 32 3.57 -13.11 -0.12
C PRO A 32 4.27 -13.90 -1.25
N ALA A 33 4.09 -15.21 -1.30
CA ALA A 33 4.68 -16.05 -2.37
C ALA A 33 4.12 -15.73 -3.77
N ALA A 34 2.87 -15.28 -3.86
CA ALA A 34 2.28 -14.83 -5.12
C ALA A 34 2.74 -13.42 -5.49
N ALA A 35 2.79 -12.53 -4.51
CA ALA A 35 3.23 -11.14 -4.65
C ALA A 35 4.71 -11.03 -5.04
N ALA A 36 5.57 -11.90 -4.52
CA ALA A 36 7.00 -11.94 -4.82
C ALA A 36 7.33 -11.96 -6.34
N LYS A 37 6.41 -12.44 -7.17
CA LYS A 37 6.57 -12.47 -8.64
C LYS A 37 6.53 -11.09 -9.29
N TYR A 38 5.98 -10.12 -8.59
CA TYR A 38 5.76 -8.76 -9.08
C TYR A 38 6.70 -7.75 -8.44
N TRP A 39 7.54 -8.20 -7.49
CA TRP A 39 8.53 -7.35 -6.87
C TRP A 39 9.40 -6.64 -7.90
N VAL A 40 9.61 -5.35 -7.68
CA VAL A 40 10.41 -4.48 -8.54
C VAL A 40 11.50 -3.82 -7.70
N GLN A 41 12.75 -4.12 -8.03
CA GLN A 41 13.88 -3.43 -7.43
C GLN A 41 13.99 -2.00 -7.98
N GLN A 42 14.16 -1.02 -7.09
CA GLN A 42 14.44 0.35 -7.51
C GLN A 42 15.84 0.48 -8.13
N SER A 43 15.95 1.30 -9.15
CA SER A 43 17.23 1.55 -9.83
C SER A 43 17.92 2.85 -9.38
N LEU A 44 17.17 3.74 -8.73
CA LEU A 44 17.64 5.02 -8.18
C LEU A 44 17.24 5.11 -6.70
N GLU A 45 17.98 5.91 -5.92
CA GLU A 45 17.76 6.01 -4.46
C GLU A 45 16.38 6.58 -4.08
N ASP A 46 15.76 7.33 -4.97
CA ASP A 46 14.52 8.07 -4.74
C ASP A 46 13.29 7.47 -5.44
N THR A 47 13.40 6.29 -6.05
CA THR A 47 12.32 5.68 -6.84
C THR A 47 11.55 4.57 -6.11
N CYS A 48 11.71 4.42 -4.78
CA CYS A 48 11.02 3.40 -3.99
C CYS A 48 9.50 3.43 -4.18
N GLY A 49 8.88 4.61 -4.17
CA GLY A 49 7.44 4.76 -4.39
C GLY A 49 7.00 4.35 -5.79
N LEU A 50 7.81 4.64 -6.82
CA LEU A 50 7.52 4.26 -8.20
C LEU A 50 7.65 2.75 -8.41
N ALA A 51 8.66 2.12 -7.82
CA ALA A 51 8.84 0.68 -7.83
C ALA A 51 7.70 -0.03 -7.06
N SER A 52 7.27 0.52 -5.90
CA SER A 52 6.12 0.00 -5.14
C SER A 52 4.81 0.10 -5.94
N VAL A 53 4.60 1.16 -6.71
CA VAL A 53 3.44 1.27 -7.61
C VAL A 53 3.52 0.21 -8.72
N ALA A 54 4.71 -0.02 -9.32
CA ALA A 54 4.89 -1.06 -10.35
C ALA A 54 4.54 -2.45 -9.81
N ASP A 55 4.97 -2.75 -8.60
CA ASP A 55 4.66 -4.01 -7.89
C ASP A 55 3.15 -4.17 -7.70
N VAL A 56 2.48 -3.22 -7.06
CA VAL A 56 1.02 -3.25 -6.81
C VAL A 56 0.23 -3.38 -8.11
N VAL A 57 0.63 -2.66 -9.18
CA VAL A 57 -0.03 -2.79 -10.48
C VAL A 57 0.14 -4.22 -11.03
N GLY A 58 1.33 -4.80 -10.89
CA GLY A 58 1.61 -6.19 -11.26
C GLY A 58 0.73 -7.17 -10.49
N GLU A 59 0.69 -7.04 -9.17
CA GLU A 59 -0.12 -7.91 -8.31
C GLU A 59 -1.62 -7.82 -8.62
N PHE A 60 -2.12 -6.60 -8.82
CA PHE A 60 -3.55 -6.37 -9.03
C PHE A 60 -4.03 -6.82 -10.42
N THR A 61 -3.22 -6.56 -11.44
CA THR A 61 -3.60 -6.83 -12.85
C THR A 61 -3.14 -8.19 -13.36
N GLY A 62 -2.23 -8.87 -12.66
CA GLY A 62 -1.56 -10.07 -13.13
C GLY A 62 -0.51 -9.80 -14.24
N HIS A 63 -0.20 -8.54 -14.53
CA HIS A 63 0.72 -8.12 -15.57
C HIS A 63 1.85 -7.25 -14.97
N ALA A 64 3.05 -7.81 -14.89
CA ALA A 64 4.22 -7.13 -14.38
C ALA A 64 4.46 -5.78 -15.09
N ARG A 65 4.82 -4.77 -14.30
CA ARG A 65 5.26 -3.46 -14.77
C ARG A 65 6.71 -3.24 -14.38
N THR A 66 7.40 -2.44 -15.17
CA THR A 66 8.76 -2.03 -14.84
C THR A 66 8.75 -0.69 -14.15
N GLU A 67 9.73 -0.45 -13.29
CA GLU A 67 9.97 0.86 -12.69
C GLU A 67 10.00 1.98 -13.75
N GLN A 68 10.69 1.77 -14.87
CA GLN A 68 10.81 2.74 -15.95
C GLN A 68 9.47 3.15 -16.58
N GLN A 69 8.50 2.21 -16.64
CA GLN A 69 7.15 2.54 -17.12
C GLN A 69 6.44 3.48 -16.17
N ILE A 70 6.60 3.26 -14.86
CA ILE A 70 6.00 4.12 -13.83
C ILE A 70 6.72 5.46 -13.75
N ILE A 71 8.07 5.50 -13.83
CA ILE A 71 8.85 6.75 -13.93
C ILE A 71 8.32 7.61 -15.08
N LYS A 72 8.20 7.03 -16.27
CA LYS A 72 7.69 7.77 -17.45
C LYS A 72 6.27 8.28 -17.24
N LEU A 73 5.40 7.51 -16.60
CA LEU A 73 4.05 7.95 -16.26
C LEU A 73 4.10 9.13 -15.28
N ALA A 74 4.86 9.01 -14.20
CA ALA A 74 4.99 10.03 -13.16
C ALA A 74 5.59 11.35 -13.68
N GLN A 75 6.52 11.29 -14.65
CA GLN A 75 7.08 12.46 -15.31
C GLN A 75 6.08 13.22 -16.22
N ASN A 76 4.95 12.61 -16.56
CA ASN A 76 3.90 13.19 -17.40
C ASN A 76 2.56 13.36 -16.66
N THR A 77 2.53 13.11 -15.36
CA THR A 77 1.33 13.20 -14.54
C THR A 77 1.51 14.32 -13.50
N PRO A 78 0.59 15.30 -13.42
CA PRO A 78 0.65 16.33 -12.39
C PRO A 78 0.53 15.75 -10.98
N SER A 79 1.32 16.26 -10.04
CA SER A 79 1.21 15.94 -8.62
C SER A 79 -0.06 16.55 -8.02
N VAL A 80 -0.66 15.88 -7.02
CA VAL A 80 -1.77 16.41 -6.22
C VAL A 80 -1.30 17.13 -4.95
N ILE A 81 0.00 17.10 -4.66
CA ILE A 81 0.60 17.66 -3.44
C ILE A 81 1.42 18.92 -3.72
N ARG A 82 2.04 19.00 -4.90
CA ARG A 82 2.94 20.10 -5.28
C ARG A 82 2.67 20.58 -6.69
N ASP A 83 3.20 21.74 -7.03
CA ASP A 83 3.20 22.23 -8.42
C ASP A 83 4.15 21.37 -9.28
N GLY A 84 3.72 21.05 -10.50
CA GLY A 84 4.51 20.28 -11.46
C GLY A 84 4.14 18.79 -11.50
N GLN A 85 5.07 17.98 -11.99
CA GLN A 85 4.88 16.56 -12.20
C GLN A 85 5.14 15.75 -10.92
N ILE A 86 4.57 14.56 -10.84
CA ILE A 86 4.76 13.62 -9.71
C ILE A 86 6.24 13.31 -9.50
N TYR A 87 6.99 13.09 -10.58
CA TYR A 87 8.42 12.81 -10.52
C TYR A 87 9.18 13.70 -11.51
N LEU A 88 10.24 14.33 -11.04
CA LEU A 88 11.14 15.13 -11.86
C LEU A 88 12.41 14.31 -12.15
N PRO A 89 12.92 14.33 -13.40
CA PRO A 89 14.11 13.55 -13.73
C PRO A 89 15.34 14.06 -13.00
N THR A 90 16.28 13.18 -12.72
CA THR A 90 17.60 13.53 -12.16
C THR A 90 18.26 14.59 -13.04
N GLY A 91 18.76 15.66 -12.43
CA GLY A 91 19.33 16.81 -13.11
C GLY A 91 18.34 17.95 -13.41
N ASP A 92 17.05 17.75 -13.15
CA ASP A 92 16.10 18.86 -13.10
C ASP A 92 16.34 19.68 -11.83
N PRO A 93 16.42 21.01 -11.89
CA PRO A 93 16.61 21.85 -10.69
C PRO A 93 15.53 21.63 -9.61
N GLY A 94 14.31 21.29 -10.00
CA GLY A 94 13.22 20.96 -9.07
C GLY A 94 13.45 19.64 -8.35
N HIS A 95 14.10 18.67 -8.97
CA HIS A 95 14.41 17.38 -8.37
C HIS A 95 15.23 17.51 -7.07
N GLU A 96 16.30 18.30 -7.14
CA GLU A 96 17.16 18.57 -5.98
C GLU A 96 16.42 19.34 -4.87
N THR A 97 15.54 20.28 -5.26
CA THR A 97 14.74 21.07 -4.30
C THR A 97 13.75 20.22 -3.55
N GLU A 98 13.10 19.27 -4.22
CA GLU A 98 12.12 18.35 -3.65
C GLU A 98 12.75 17.12 -2.99
N LYS A 99 14.07 17.03 -2.91
CA LYS A 99 14.85 15.89 -2.40
C LYS A 99 14.58 14.57 -3.14
N GLY A 100 14.18 14.66 -4.42
CA GLY A 100 13.79 13.50 -5.21
C GLY A 100 12.52 12.83 -4.70
N GLY A 101 12.23 11.67 -5.24
CA GLY A 101 11.13 10.83 -4.79
C GLY A 101 9.75 11.34 -5.18
N ILE A 102 8.75 10.68 -4.64
CA ILE A 102 7.34 11.04 -4.82
C ILE A 102 6.64 11.09 -3.47
N ASP A 103 5.59 11.90 -3.37
CA ASP A 103 4.71 11.87 -2.22
C ASP A 103 3.82 10.62 -2.22
N MET A 104 3.50 10.10 -1.04
CA MET A 104 2.65 8.92 -0.91
C MET A 104 1.26 9.13 -1.52
N ALA A 105 0.69 10.34 -1.42
CA ALA A 105 -0.60 10.65 -2.04
C ALA A 105 -0.57 10.55 -3.57
N ASP A 106 0.57 10.82 -4.18
CA ASP A 106 0.75 10.70 -5.64
C ASP A 106 0.75 9.23 -6.10
N THR A 107 1.03 8.27 -5.22
CA THR A 107 0.89 6.84 -5.56
C THR A 107 -0.57 6.48 -5.86
N VAL A 108 -1.54 7.13 -5.19
CA VAL A 108 -2.97 6.96 -5.48
C VAL A 108 -3.30 7.38 -6.90
N VAL A 109 -2.72 8.51 -7.35
CA VAL A 109 -2.92 9.02 -8.73
C VAL A 109 -2.34 8.05 -9.76
N LEU A 110 -1.14 7.52 -9.49
CA LEU A 110 -0.49 6.56 -10.38
C LEU A 110 -1.26 5.23 -10.45
N LEU A 111 -1.78 4.75 -9.33
CA LEU A 111 -2.63 3.54 -9.29
C LEU A 111 -3.94 3.75 -10.05
N ASP A 112 -4.57 4.92 -9.91
CA ASP A 112 -5.83 5.24 -10.62
C ASP A 112 -5.64 5.25 -12.14
N HIS A 113 -4.46 5.61 -12.66
CA HIS A 113 -4.13 5.52 -14.08
C HIS A 113 -4.30 4.10 -14.64
N TYR A 114 -4.07 3.09 -13.80
CA TYR A 114 -4.27 1.66 -14.15
C TYR A 114 -5.68 1.15 -13.76
N GLY A 115 -6.59 2.05 -13.38
CA GLY A 115 -7.95 1.69 -12.94
C GLY A 115 -8.00 1.09 -11.53
N ILE A 116 -6.91 1.14 -10.78
CA ILE A 116 -6.82 0.60 -9.41
C ILE A 116 -7.26 1.67 -8.42
N LYS A 117 -8.48 1.53 -7.90
CA LYS A 117 -8.98 2.43 -6.85
C LYS A 117 -8.25 2.17 -5.54
N SER A 118 -7.79 3.22 -4.92
CA SER A 118 -7.06 3.18 -3.65
C SER A 118 -7.29 4.46 -2.86
N HIS A 119 -6.93 4.45 -1.60
CA HIS A 119 -6.92 5.66 -0.76
C HIS A 119 -5.73 5.63 0.19
N MET A 120 -5.26 6.81 0.56
CA MET A 120 -4.27 7.02 1.59
C MET A 120 -4.96 7.21 2.94
N THR A 121 -4.42 6.59 3.99
CA THR A 121 -4.84 6.79 5.38
C THR A 121 -3.65 6.72 6.33
N TYR A 122 -3.82 7.18 7.58
CA TYR A 122 -2.75 7.27 8.57
C TYR A 122 -3.32 7.35 10.00
N ASP A 123 -2.48 7.51 11.03
CA ASP A 123 -2.81 7.38 12.46
C ASP A 123 -3.90 8.33 13.00
N LYS A 124 -4.27 9.39 12.27
CA LYS A 124 -5.44 10.22 12.61
C LYS A 124 -6.77 9.51 12.33
N HIS A 125 -6.73 8.40 11.62
CA HIS A 125 -7.85 7.51 11.36
C HIS A 125 -7.57 6.13 11.96
N PRO A 126 -7.54 6.00 13.30
CA PRO A 126 -7.10 4.79 13.99
C PRO A 126 -7.96 3.56 13.68
N GLU A 127 -9.18 3.75 13.18
CA GLU A 127 -10.05 2.69 12.69
C GLU A 127 -9.62 2.10 11.35
N GLU A 128 -8.70 2.78 10.64
CA GLU A 128 -8.21 2.38 9.31
C GLU A 128 -6.76 1.91 9.32
N VAL A 129 -6.04 2.00 10.43
CA VAL A 129 -4.62 1.63 10.55
C VAL A 129 -4.36 0.72 11.74
N GLY A 130 -3.10 0.38 12.00
CA GLY A 130 -2.69 -0.58 13.01
C GLY A 130 -2.62 -2.01 12.49
N LEU A 131 -1.92 -2.87 13.23
CA LEU A 131 -1.62 -4.26 12.81
C LEU A 131 -2.88 -5.05 12.46
N SER A 132 -3.91 -4.98 13.31
CA SER A 132 -5.14 -5.74 13.09
C SER A 132 -5.88 -5.29 11.83
N LYS A 133 -5.78 -4.01 11.47
CA LYS A 133 -6.38 -3.47 10.25
C LYS A 133 -5.57 -3.84 9.01
N LEU A 134 -4.26 -3.85 9.14
CA LEU A 134 -3.35 -4.34 8.08
C LEU A 134 -3.63 -5.81 7.76
N GLU A 135 -3.78 -6.67 8.78
CA GLU A 135 -4.19 -8.06 8.64
C GLU A 135 -5.54 -8.20 7.91
N GLU A 136 -6.51 -7.34 8.25
CA GLU A 136 -7.83 -7.33 7.59
C GLU A 136 -7.71 -6.99 6.10
N TYR A 137 -6.93 -5.97 5.75
CA TYR A 137 -6.71 -5.57 4.36
C TYR A 137 -6.04 -6.68 3.55
N LEU A 138 -4.96 -7.23 4.07
CA LEU A 138 -4.22 -8.31 3.41
C LEU A 138 -5.06 -9.59 3.29
N GLY A 139 -5.81 -9.95 4.35
CA GLY A 139 -6.72 -11.08 4.34
C GLY A 139 -7.91 -10.93 3.38
N ALA A 140 -8.22 -9.70 2.97
CA ALA A 140 -9.21 -9.37 1.94
C ALA A 140 -8.58 -9.18 0.54
N ASP A 141 -7.33 -9.61 0.36
CA ASP A 141 -6.55 -9.50 -0.88
C ASP A 141 -6.36 -8.05 -1.39
N ARG A 142 -6.41 -7.08 -0.47
CA ARG A 142 -6.12 -5.69 -0.78
C ARG A 142 -4.60 -5.48 -0.74
N LYS A 143 -4.08 -4.66 -1.67
CA LYS A 143 -2.65 -4.37 -1.76
C LYS A 143 -2.34 -3.12 -0.94
N VAL A 144 -1.19 -3.11 -0.28
CA VAL A 144 -0.82 -2.09 0.69
C VAL A 144 0.59 -1.58 0.41
N ILE A 145 0.72 -0.27 0.18
CA ILE A 145 2.00 0.45 0.19
C ILE A 145 2.10 1.13 1.56
N ALA A 146 3.19 0.94 2.29
CA ALA A 146 3.43 1.54 3.59
C ALA A 146 4.58 2.55 3.54
N TRP A 147 4.48 3.63 4.35
CA TRP A 147 5.54 4.61 4.54
C TRP A 147 6.27 4.31 5.84
N VAL A 148 7.54 3.97 5.73
CA VAL A 148 8.34 3.47 6.84
C VAL A 148 9.67 4.20 6.98
N ASN A 149 10.33 3.99 8.12
CA ASN A 149 11.73 4.38 8.28
C ASN A 149 12.63 3.24 7.81
N SER A 150 13.43 3.49 6.76
CA SER A 150 14.32 2.50 6.14
C SER A 150 15.41 2.00 7.10
N GLY A 151 16.02 2.89 7.88
CA GLY A 151 17.06 2.53 8.85
C GLY A 151 16.56 1.53 9.89
N THR A 152 15.29 1.60 10.28
CA THR A 152 14.66 0.64 11.19
C THR A 152 14.42 -0.70 10.50
N ILE A 153 13.88 -0.69 9.28
CA ILE A 153 13.65 -1.92 8.49
C ILE A 153 14.95 -2.68 8.27
N LEU A 154 16.01 -1.97 7.86
CA LEU A 154 17.31 -2.56 7.51
C LEU A 154 18.18 -2.88 8.74
N GLY A 155 17.80 -2.44 9.94
CA GLY A 155 18.64 -2.55 11.13
C GLY A 155 19.93 -1.74 11.03
N SER A 156 19.97 -0.70 10.18
CA SER A 156 21.13 0.15 9.96
C SER A 156 21.30 1.20 11.07
N ASN A 157 22.46 1.89 11.08
CA ASN A 157 22.72 3.01 11.99
C ASN A 157 22.28 4.37 11.42
N ASP A 158 21.55 4.37 10.30
CA ASP A 158 21.03 5.58 9.69
C ASP A 158 19.99 6.25 10.57
N GLN A 159 19.50 7.42 10.11
CA GLN A 159 18.47 8.15 10.85
C GLN A 159 17.24 7.28 11.08
N ARG A 160 16.63 7.39 12.26
CA ARG A 160 15.45 6.62 12.69
C ARG A 160 14.34 7.49 13.25
N THR A 161 14.27 8.75 12.81
CA THR A 161 13.35 9.75 13.38
C THR A 161 12.32 10.27 12.39
N SER A 162 12.52 9.99 11.10
CA SER A 162 11.58 10.36 10.04
C SER A 162 11.40 9.21 9.05
N PRO A 163 10.22 9.09 8.44
CA PRO A 163 10.00 8.13 7.37
C PRO A 163 10.70 8.63 6.09
N ASP A 164 11.24 7.71 5.34
CA ASP A 164 12.04 7.98 4.15
C ASP A 164 11.90 6.92 3.05
N HIS A 165 11.02 5.92 3.27
CA HIS A 165 10.94 4.78 2.36
C HIS A 165 9.50 4.29 2.16
N LEU A 166 9.16 3.98 0.90
CA LEU A 166 7.91 3.32 0.52
C LEU A 166 8.20 1.88 0.10
N LEU A 167 7.41 0.96 0.62
CA LEU A 167 7.49 -0.46 0.30
C LEU A 167 6.10 -1.12 0.27
N VAL A 168 5.98 -2.30 -0.33
CA VAL A 168 4.74 -3.06 -0.39
C VAL A 168 4.69 -4.10 0.72
N VAL A 169 3.62 -4.10 1.51
CA VAL A 169 3.36 -5.14 2.51
C VAL A 169 2.55 -6.25 1.85
N THR A 170 3.11 -7.44 1.78
CA THR A 170 2.53 -8.59 1.05
C THR A 170 1.93 -9.64 1.97
N GLY A 171 2.29 -9.62 3.25
CA GLY A 171 1.72 -10.55 4.23
C GLY A 171 2.12 -10.26 5.68
N VAL A 172 1.30 -10.76 6.60
CA VAL A 172 1.58 -10.83 8.04
C VAL A 172 1.46 -12.30 8.47
N ASP A 173 2.56 -12.89 8.92
CA ASP A 173 2.59 -14.24 9.47
C ASP A 173 2.52 -14.17 11.00
N THR A 174 1.36 -14.56 11.53
CA THR A 174 1.11 -14.53 12.97
C THR A 174 1.75 -15.73 13.70
N ASN A 175 2.12 -16.81 13.01
CA ASN A 175 2.81 -17.94 13.61
C ASN A 175 4.29 -17.63 13.80
N ASP A 176 4.93 -17.07 12.79
CA ASP A 176 6.36 -16.73 12.81
C ASP A 176 6.62 -15.33 13.34
N HIS A 177 5.56 -14.55 13.67
CA HIS A 177 5.64 -13.14 14.08
C HIS A 177 6.45 -12.26 13.11
N THR A 178 6.22 -12.44 11.81
CA THR A 178 6.91 -11.70 10.76
C THR A 178 5.95 -10.96 9.84
N VAL A 179 6.47 -9.88 9.24
CA VAL A 179 5.84 -9.16 8.13
C VAL A 179 6.64 -9.44 6.88
N HIS A 180 5.95 -9.80 5.81
CA HIS A 180 6.49 -10.04 4.49
C HIS A 180 6.41 -8.76 3.66
N LEU A 181 7.51 -8.41 3.02
CA LEU A 181 7.69 -7.17 2.30
C LEU A 181 8.23 -7.44 0.89
N ASN A 182 7.64 -6.80 -0.11
CA ASN A 182 8.32 -6.52 -1.35
C ASN A 182 8.96 -5.13 -1.19
N ASP A 183 10.19 -5.13 -0.72
CA ASP A 183 10.97 -3.92 -0.49
C ASP A 183 11.76 -3.58 -1.75
N PRO A 184 11.51 -2.40 -2.38
CA PRO A 184 12.25 -1.99 -3.58
C PRO A 184 13.76 -1.82 -3.37
N TYR A 185 14.21 -1.55 -2.14
CA TYR A 185 15.62 -1.38 -1.81
C TYR A 185 16.35 -2.72 -1.57
N ALA A 186 15.62 -3.79 -1.31
CA ALA A 186 16.19 -5.12 -1.09
C ALA A 186 16.83 -5.68 -2.38
N ASP A 187 17.61 -6.73 -2.23
CA ASP A 187 18.21 -7.48 -3.34
C ASP A 187 17.37 -8.71 -3.76
N HIS A 188 16.26 -8.96 -3.07
CA HIS A 188 15.33 -10.06 -3.33
C HIS A 188 13.92 -9.71 -2.89
N ALA A 189 12.95 -10.40 -3.48
CA ALA A 189 11.54 -10.33 -3.10
C ALA A 189 11.28 -11.05 -1.77
N ASP A 190 10.13 -10.77 -1.16
CA ASP A 190 9.67 -11.43 0.07
C ASP A 190 10.66 -11.29 1.24
N THR A 191 11.19 -10.08 1.41
CA THR A 191 11.98 -9.72 2.59
C THR A 191 11.12 -9.85 3.85
N LYS A 192 11.71 -10.40 4.92
CA LYS A 192 10.98 -10.62 6.19
C LYS A 192 11.60 -9.83 7.31
N VAL A 193 10.75 -9.15 8.07
CA VAL A 193 11.13 -8.49 9.32
C VAL A 193 10.19 -8.93 10.45
N SER A 194 10.60 -8.79 11.71
CA SER A 194 9.68 -9.05 12.81
C SER A 194 8.52 -8.04 12.80
N ILE A 195 7.35 -8.45 13.32
CA ILE A 195 6.21 -7.53 13.50
C ILE A 195 6.64 -6.31 14.32
N ASP A 196 7.44 -6.47 15.37
CA ASP A 196 7.91 -5.35 16.21
C ASP A 196 8.79 -4.37 15.42
N THR A 197 9.70 -4.88 14.57
CA THR A 197 10.54 -4.05 13.69
C THR A 197 9.67 -3.27 12.71
N PHE A 198 8.74 -3.94 12.03
CA PHE A 198 7.85 -3.29 11.09
C PHE A 198 6.99 -2.22 11.78
N MET A 199 6.33 -2.55 12.89
CA MET A 199 5.49 -1.61 13.63
C MET A 199 6.30 -0.40 14.13
N THR A 200 7.54 -0.59 14.55
CA THR A 200 8.42 0.51 14.95
C THR A 200 8.71 1.44 13.76
N ALA A 201 9.10 0.87 12.61
CA ALA A 201 9.39 1.62 11.39
C ALA A 201 8.17 2.36 10.84
N TRP A 202 7.00 1.70 10.88
CA TRP A 202 5.76 2.22 10.35
C TRP A 202 5.16 3.33 11.23
N LYS A 203 5.28 3.24 12.55
CA LYS A 203 4.89 4.30 13.49
C LYS A 203 5.67 5.60 13.27
N ILE A 204 6.93 5.52 12.86
CA ILE A 204 7.70 6.70 12.46
C ILE A 204 7.04 7.40 11.26
N GLY A 205 6.45 6.64 10.35
CA GLY A 205 5.63 7.10 9.21
C GLY A 205 4.17 7.39 9.57
N GLN A 206 3.84 7.57 10.85
CA GLN A 206 2.46 7.84 11.29
C GLN A 206 1.48 6.74 10.89
N GLU A 207 1.93 5.51 10.81
CA GLU A 207 1.17 4.36 10.28
C GLU A 207 0.53 4.63 8.91
N SER A 208 1.17 5.49 8.10
CA SER A 208 0.64 5.87 6.78
C SER A 208 0.68 4.72 5.80
N ILE A 209 -0.43 4.51 5.10
CA ILE A 209 -0.57 3.51 4.03
C ILE A 209 -1.38 4.06 2.87
N VAL A 210 -1.11 3.53 1.69
CA VAL A 210 -2.07 3.50 0.58
C VAL A 210 -2.58 2.08 0.43
N VAL A 211 -3.89 1.93 0.45
CA VAL A 211 -4.56 0.62 0.37
C VAL A 211 -5.53 0.60 -0.80
N THR A 212 -5.45 -0.46 -1.63
CA THR A 212 -6.37 -0.62 -2.76
C THR A 212 -7.80 -0.89 -2.28
N ALA A 213 -8.79 -0.50 -3.08
CA ALA A 213 -10.15 -0.98 -2.88
C ALA A 213 -10.20 -2.52 -2.99
N PRO A 214 -11.21 -3.18 -2.41
CA PRO A 214 -11.42 -4.60 -2.66
C PRO A 214 -11.44 -4.87 -4.16
N GLY A 215 -10.78 -5.95 -4.60
CA GLY A 215 -10.81 -6.40 -6.00
C GLY A 215 -12.26 -6.67 -6.42
N SER A 216 -12.65 -6.16 -7.58
CA SER A 216 -13.95 -6.46 -8.22
C SER A 216 -13.85 -7.70 -9.07
#